data_a940e81a2e16bfcce12ce1c9786b88fc
#
_entry.id   a940e81a2e16bfcce12ce1c9786b88fc
#
_cell.length_a   1.000
_cell.length_b   1.000
_cell.length_c   1.000
_cell.angle_alpha   90.00
_cell.angle_beta   90.00
_cell.angle_gamma   90.00
#
_symmetry.space_group_name_H-M   'P 1'
#
loop_
_entity.id
_entity.type
_entity.pdbx_description
1 polymer ?
#
loop_
_entity_poly.entity_id
_entity_poly.type
_entity_poly.pdbx_seq_one_letter_code
_entity_poly.pdbx_strand_id
1 'polypeptide(L)'
;MLTVFGTIALDTTRTPFHTIERTLGGTASFASISASNYVFTSIVGIVGHDFPASYLELLKNRVDIRGLTISQTGKTFHYDSSFSYDLSKRTTNKTELNVISNYQSTIPEEYVDSEYVYLANNDPSQNMNVLKLFSKPKLIICDTMDFWIMNRRDEVIKMINKVDGIILNESEAKLLFKESNIFTCARLLGSIGPAFAVINKGENGSLLFYDNEFYPLPAYPTEVIRDPTGAGDSFGGAFIGYLSQQEKLDSKSLKNAMMHGNIMGSFAIEDYGIQKLVNINADDIKNRYEKYKEIFSF
;
A
#
# COMPACT_ATOMS: atom_id res chain seq x y z
N MET A 1 -4.96 -16.36 -5.59
CA MET A 1 -4.23 -15.28 -6.29
C MET A 1 -4.62 -13.94 -5.69
N LEU A 2 -3.66 -13.03 -5.54
CA LEU A 2 -3.87 -11.64 -5.13
C LEU A 2 -3.65 -10.72 -6.32
N THR A 3 -4.59 -9.80 -6.58
CA THR A 3 -4.42 -8.71 -7.57
C THR A 3 -4.31 -7.37 -6.85
N VAL A 4 -3.27 -6.62 -7.19
CA VAL A 4 -3.03 -5.26 -6.71
C VAL A 4 -3.32 -4.27 -7.84
N PHE A 5 -4.21 -3.32 -7.60
CA PHE A 5 -4.49 -2.19 -8.49
C PHE A 5 -4.04 -0.88 -7.87
N GLY A 6 -3.37 -0.04 -8.63
CA GLY A 6 -2.92 1.27 -8.15
C GLY A 6 -1.97 1.95 -9.13
N THR A 7 -1.27 2.96 -8.65
CA THR A 7 -0.30 3.71 -9.45
C THR A 7 1.02 2.96 -9.59
N ILE A 8 1.63 3.08 -10.78
CA ILE A 8 3.02 2.72 -11.04
C ILE A 8 3.71 4.00 -11.50
N ALA A 9 4.80 4.37 -10.87
CA ALA A 9 5.38 5.70 -10.99
C ALA A 9 6.87 5.66 -11.27
N LEU A 10 7.37 6.79 -11.77
CA LEU A 10 8.77 7.15 -11.71
C LEU A 10 8.93 8.28 -10.70
N ASP A 11 9.24 7.94 -9.45
CA ASP A 11 9.26 8.89 -8.34
C ASP A 11 10.59 9.62 -8.24
N THR A 12 10.53 10.88 -7.81
CA THR A 12 11.68 11.65 -7.36
C THR A 12 11.52 11.91 -5.86
N THR A 13 12.45 11.40 -5.08
CA THR A 13 12.47 11.59 -3.63
C THR A 13 13.66 12.46 -3.23
N ARG A 14 13.36 13.51 -2.46
CA ARG A 14 14.36 14.44 -1.93
C ARG A 14 14.37 14.34 -0.41
N THR A 15 15.40 13.73 0.12
CA THR A 15 15.69 13.75 1.56
C THR A 15 16.74 14.81 1.86
N PRO A 16 16.96 15.22 3.12
CA PRO A 16 18.06 16.12 3.48
C PRO A 16 19.44 15.58 3.12
N PHE A 17 19.52 14.28 2.87
CA PHE A 17 20.80 13.59 2.65
C PHE A 17 21.07 13.28 1.19
N HIS A 18 20.02 13.00 0.40
CA HIS A 18 20.12 12.60 -0.99
C HIS A 18 18.89 13.00 -1.81
N THR A 19 19.10 13.18 -3.10
CA THR A 19 18.04 13.24 -4.11
C THR A 19 18.19 12.05 -5.04
N ILE A 20 17.15 11.29 -5.17
CA ILE A 20 17.05 10.18 -6.11
C ILE A 20 15.93 10.47 -7.09
N GLU A 21 16.24 10.41 -8.39
CA GLU A 21 15.33 10.80 -9.43
C GLU A 21 14.85 9.59 -10.24
N ARG A 22 13.57 9.60 -10.60
CA ARG A 22 12.95 8.63 -11.52
C ARG A 22 13.15 7.16 -11.13
N THR A 23 13.09 6.87 -9.83
CA THR A 23 13.09 5.48 -9.35
C THR A 23 11.74 4.83 -9.57
N LEU A 24 11.72 3.50 -9.67
CA LEU A 24 10.48 2.75 -9.66
C LEU A 24 9.76 2.96 -8.31
N GLY A 25 8.58 3.53 -8.42
CA GLY A 25 7.69 3.86 -7.32
C GLY A 25 6.23 3.60 -7.68
N GLY A 26 5.34 4.28 -6.96
CA GLY A 26 3.91 4.11 -7.10
C GLY A 26 3.36 3.02 -6.19
N THR A 27 2.14 3.22 -5.75
CA THR A 27 1.48 2.44 -4.69
C THR A 27 1.34 0.96 -5.04
N ALA A 28 0.98 0.66 -6.30
CA ALA A 28 0.87 -0.73 -6.76
C ALA A 28 2.24 -1.42 -6.85
N SER A 29 3.32 -0.70 -7.19
CA SER A 29 4.67 -1.29 -7.25
C SER A 29 5.13 -1.76 -5.87
N PHE A 30 5.07 -0.88 -4.87
CA PHE A 30 5.45 -1.22 -3.50
C PHE A 30 4.58 -2.35 -2.93
N ALA A 31 3.25 -2.22 -3.04
CA ALA A 31 2.33 -3.19 -2.50
C ALA A 31 2.46 -4.57 -3.16
N SER A 32 2.55 -4.63 -4.49
CA SER A 32 2.64 -5.91 -5.20
C SER A 32 3.97 -6.64 -4.94
N ILE A 33 5.10 -5.92 -4.91
CA ILE A 33 6.41 -6.51 -4.58
C ILE A 33 6.43 -6.99 -3.12
N SER A 34 5.87 -6.22 -2.21
CA SER A 34 5.74 -6.64 -0.81
C SER A 34 4.88 -7.91 -0.69
N ALA A 35 3.71 -7.93 -1.30
CA ALA A 35 2.79 -9.07 -1.30
C ALA A 35 3.37 -10.34 -1.94
N SER A 36 4.22 -10.19 -2.98
CA SER A 36 4.82 -11.30 -3.70
C SER A 36 5.73 -12.19 -2.84
N ASN A 37 6.14 -11.72 -1.67
CA ASN A 37 6.86 -12.53 -0.69
C ASN A 37 5.96 -13.53 0.06
N TYR A 38 4.63 -13.42 -0.10
CA TYR A 38 3.63 -14.23 0.60
C TYR A 38 2.81 -15.09 -0.35
N VAL A 39 2.42 -14.54 -1.50
CA VAL A 39 1.46 -15.18 -2.39
C VAL A 39 1.73 -14.78 -3.85
N PHE A 40 1.31 -15.63 -4.78
CA PHE A 40 1.33 -15.27 -6.20
C PHE A 40 0.50 -14.00 -6.41
N THR A 41 1.18 -12.94 -6.85
CA THR A 41 0.64 -11.59 -6.94
C THR A 41 0.66 -11.10 -8.39
N SER A 42 -0.43 -10.49 -8.81
CA SER A 42 -0.55 -9.79 -10.09
C SER A 42 -0.73 -8.28 -9.88
N ILE A 43 -0.25 -7.49 -10.82
CA ILE A 43 -0.35 -6.04 -10.80
C ILE A 43 -1.21 -5.52 -11.95
N VAL A 44 -2.09 -4.57 -11.66
CA VAL A 44 -2.92 -3.87 -12.64
C VAL A 44 -2.62 -2.37 -12.54
N GLY A 45 -2.31 -1.77 -13.67
CA GLY A 45 -1.98 -0.34 -13.74
C GLY A 45 -1.56 0.07 -15.15
N ILE A 46 -1.06 1.29 -15.28
CA ILE A 46 -0.58 1.84 -16.55
C ILE A 46 0.74 2.57 -16.37
N VAL A 47 1.62 2.39 -17.36
CA VAL A 47 2.87 3.16 -17.50
C VAL A 47 2.95 3.78 -18.90
N GLY A 48 3.79 4.80 -19.06
CA GLY A 48 4.04 5.45 -20.34
C GLY A 48 5.16 4.80 -21.13
N HIS A 49 5.38 5.33 -22.35
CA HIS A 49 6.46 4.91 -23.25
C HIS A 49 7.87 5.16 -22.69
N ASP A 50 7.97 6.02 -21.67
CA ASP A 50 9.23 6.38 -21.01
C ASP A 50 9.57 5.48 -19.81
N PHE A 51 8.77 4.42 -19.57
CA PHE A 51 9.02 3.49 -18.47
C PHE A 51 10.24 2.62 -18.80
N PRO A 52 11.28 2.59 -17.95
CA PRO A 52 12.50 1.85 -18.22
C PRO A 52 12.28 0.35 -18.36
N ALA A 53 12.86 -0.26 -19.40
CA ALA A 53 12.79 -1.70 -19.60
C ALA A 53 13.35 -2.51 -18.41
N SER A 54 14.35 -1.98 -17.71
CA SER A 54 14.91 -2.60 -16.51
C SER A 54 13.89 -2.71 -15.37
N TYR A 55 13.02 -1.71 -15.22
CA TYR A 55 11.95 -1.75 -14.21
C TYR A 55 10.82 -2.70 -14.62
N LEU A 56 10.55 -2.80 -15.93
CA LEU A 56 9.59 -3.77 -16.43
C LEU A 56 10.06 -5.22 -16.16
N GLU A 57 11.31 -5.53 -16.44
CA GLU A 57 11.91 -6.84 -16.13
C GLU A 57 11.96 -7.11 -14.62
N LEU A 58 12.25 -6.09 -13.81
CA LEU A 58 12.24 -6.24 -12.36
C LEU A 58 10.85 -6.62 -11.84
N LEU A 59 9.79 -5.93 -12.31
CA LEU A 59 8.41 -6.25 -11.96
C LEU A 59 8.04 -7.67 -12.42
N LYS A 60 8.36 -8.03 -13.68
CA LYS A 60 8.08 -9.34 -14.28
C LYS A 60 8.72 -10.50 -13.51
N ASN A 61 9.89 -10.28 -12.90
CA ASN A 61 10.56 -11.28 -12.11
C ASN A 61 9.92 -11.52 -10.73
N ARG A 62 9.04 -10.62 -10.29
CA ARG A 62 8.44 -10.66 -8.95
C ARG A 62 6.92 -10.85 -8.97
N VAL A 63 6.24 -10.33 -9.98
CA VAL A 63 4.79 -10.32 -10.07
C VAL A 63 4.31 -10.61 -11.49
N ASP A 64 3.08 -11.06 -11.64
CA ASP A 64 2.45 -11.19 -12.94
C ASP A 64 2.04 -9.81 -13.48
N ILE A 65 2.65 -9.39 -14.58
CA ILE A 65 2.47 -8.05 -15.17
C ILE A 65 1.50 -8.03 -16.34
N ARG A 66 0.75 -9.11 -16.63
CA ARG A 66 -0.21 -9.14 -17.76
C ARG A 66 -1.30 -8.06 -17.65
N GLY A 67 -1.61 -7.60 -16.42
CA GLY A 67 -2.50 -6.47 -16.17
C GLY A 67 -1.86 -5.09 -16.31
N LEU A 68 -0.57 -5.01 -16.68
CA LEU A 68 0.13 -3.75 -16.88
C LEU A 68 -0.05 -3.24 -18.31
N THR A 69 -0.73 -2.11 -18.46
CA THR A 69 -0.86 -1.41 -19.74
C THR A 69 0.35 -0.53 -20.00
N ILE A 70 0.92 -0.61 -21.20
CA ILE A 70 2.02 0.28 -21.63
C ILE A 70 1.47 1.23 -22.70
N SER A 71 1.32 2.51 -22.35
CA SER A 71 0.86 3.54 -23.29
C SER A 71 1.96 3.92 -24.27
N GLN A 72 1.63 3.96 -25.55
CA GLN A 72 2.56 4.37 -26.59
C GLN A 72 2.68 5.90 -26.73
N THR A 73 1.76 6.66 -26.17
CA THR A 73 1.60 8.10 -26.43
C THR A 73 1.68 8.99 -25.18
N GLY A 74 1.97 8.47 -24.04
CA GLY A 74 2.02 9.27 -22.81
C GLY A 74 3.20 8.89 -21.93
N LYS A 75 3.54 9.78 -21.00
CA LYS A 75 4.58 9.52 -20.00
C LYS A 75 4.00 8.78 -18.79
N THR A 76 4.85 8.06 -18.10
CA THR A 76 4.54 7.44 -16.80
C THR A 76 4.21 8.49 -15.76
N PHE A 77 3.30 8.18 -14.85
CA PHE A 77 3.03 8.98 -13.66
C PHE A 77 4.33 9.33 -12.94
N HIS A 78 4.46 10.61 -12.59
CA HIS A 78 5.63 11.10 -11.87
C HIS A 78 5.20 11.87 -10.62
N TYR A 79 5.79 11.49 -9.52
CA TYR A 79 5.60 12.13 -8.22
C TYR A 79 6.94 12.60 -7.67
N ASP A 80 7.06 13.91 -7.40
CA ASP A 80 8.24 14.52 -6.78
C ASP A 80 7.87 15.00 -5.39
N SER A 81 8.58 14.50 -4.40
CA SER A 81 8.37 14.84 -2.99
C SER A 81 9.67 15.12 -2.26
N SER A 82 9.59 15.95 -1.24
CA SER A 82 10.69 16.20 -0.31
C SER A 82 10.27 15.90 1.13
N PHE A 83 11.25 15.47 1.92
CA PHE A 83 11.07 15.18 3.34
C PHE A 83 11.78 16.23 4.20
N SER A 84 11.18 16.50 5.39
CA SER A 84 11.81 17.28 6.45
C SER A 84 13.10 16.63 6.95
N TYR A 85 13.92 17.37 7.71
CA TYR A 85 15.19 16.87 8.25
C TYR A 85 15.05 15.58 9.05
N ASP A 86 13.99 15.45 9.83
CA ASP A 86 13.66 14.29 10.65
C ASP A 86 12.89 13.20 9.90
N LEU A 87 12.70 13.35 8.58
CA LEU A 87 11.95 12.46 7.68
C LEU A 87 10.47 12.25 8.06
N SER A 88 9.96 13.02 9.03
CA SER A 88 8.59 12.85 9.54
C SER A 88 7.50 13.48 8.67
N LYS A 89 7.86 14.53 7.91
CA LYS A 89 6.92 15.28 7.07
C LYS A 89 7.31 15.21 5.61
N ARG A 90 6.34 14.78 4.79
CA ARG A 90 6.44 14.78 3.33
C ARG A 90 5.79 16.05 2.78
N THR A 91 6.45 16.69 1.84
CA THR A 91 5.92 17.80 1.04
C THR A 91 5.87 17.37 -0.43
N THR A 92 4.72 17.49 -1.07
CA THR A 92 4.58 17.26 -2.51
C THR A 92 5.13 18.48 -3.26
N ASN A 93 6.17 18.28 -4.07
CA ASN A 93 6.74 19.31 -4.91
C ASN A 93 6.04 19.36 -6.27
N LYS A 94 5.77 18.18 -6.87
CA LYS A 94 5.14 18.06 -8.18
C LYS A 94 4.37 16.74 -8.30
N THR A 95 3.24 16.79 -8.97
CA THR A 95 2.46 15.62 -9.38
C THR A 95 2.12 15.74 -10.85
N GLU A 96 2.62 14.82 -11.66
CA GLU A 96 2.31 14.72 -13.09
C GLU A 96 1.51 13.44 -13.33
N LEU A 97 0.20 13.58 -13.41
CA LEU A 97 -0.71 12.42 -13.57
C LEU A 97 -0.44 11.65 -14.88
N ASN A 98 -0.10 12.37 -15.96
CA ASN A 98 0.26 11.77 -17.24
C ASN A 98 -0.76 10.70 -17.67
N VAL A 99 -0.30 9.46 -18.00
CA VAL A 99 -1.18 8.38 -18.49
C VAL A 99 -2.26 7.93 -17.53
N ILE A 100 -2.12 8.18 -16.20
CA ILE A 100 -3.14 7.74 -15.26
C ILE A 100 -4.39 8.63 -15.28
N SER A 101 -4.31 9.88 -15.76
CA SER A 101 -5.41 10.84 -15.74
C SER A 101 -6.64 10.37 -16.51
N ASN A 102 -6.46 9.60 -17.57
CA ASN A 102 -7.52 9.11 -18.44
C ASN A 102 -7.53 7.57 -18.54
N TYR A 103 -6.86 6.90 -17.62
CA TYR A 103 -6.77 5.45 -17.64
C TYR A 103 -8.12 4.80 -17.35
N GLN A 104 -8.57 3.97 -18.27
CA GLN A 104 -9.69 3.08 -18.10
C GLN A 104 -9.15 1.68 -17.83
N SER A 105 -9.26 1.26 -16.57
CA SER A 105 -8.70 -0.01 -16.13
C SER A 105 -9.39 -1.19 -16.79
N THR A 106 -8.59 -2.10 -17.31
CA THR A 106 -8.99 -3.43 -17.76
C THR A 106 -8.16 -4.46 -16.98
N ILE A 107 -8.69 -5.66 -16.82
CA ILE A 107 -7.96 -6.78 -16.23
C ILE A 107 -7.93 -7.96 -17.22
N PRO A 108 -6.86 -8.75 -17.24
CA PRO A 108 -6.86 -10.05 -17.93
C PRO A 108 -7.96 -10.97 -17.44
N GLU A 109 -8.46 -11.86 -18.27
CA GLU A 109 -9.50 -12.83 -17.92
C GLU A 109 -9.09 -13.68 -16.71
N GLU A 110 -7.82 -14.04 -16.62
CA GLU A 110 -7.25 -14.83 -15.52
C GLU A 110 -7.27 -14.12 -14.17
N TYR A 111 -7.45 -12.78 -14.15
CA TYR A 111 -7.53 -12.02 -12.90
C TYR A 111 -8.96 -11.83 -12.40
N VAL A 112 -9.96 -12.10 -13.25
CA VAL A 112 -11.39 -11.90 -12.90
C VAL A 112 -11.78 -12.67 -11.63
N ASP A 113 -11.23 -13.86 -11.44
CA ASP A 113 -11.49 -14.72 -10.27
C ASP A 113 -10.43 -14.56 -9.17
N SER A 114 -9.76 -13.41 -9.08
CA SER A 114 -8.85 -13.14 -7.96
C SER A 114 -9.57 -13.19 -6.64
N GLU A 115 -9.09 -14.03 -5.73
CA GLU A 115 -9.68 -14.20 -4.41
C GLU A 115 -9.38 -13.04 -3.46
N TYR A 116 -8.27 -12.34 -3.70
CA TYR A 116 -7.79 -11.23 -2.90
C TYR A 116 -7.54 -10.04 -3.79
N VAL A 117 -8.05 -8.88 -3.38
CA VAL A 117 -7.90 -7.62 -4.14
C VAL A 117 -7.41 -6.52 -3.22
N TYR A 118 -6.30 -5.91 -3.58
CA TYR A 118 -5.80 -4.72 -2.92
C TYR A 118 -5.95 -3.52 -3.85
N LEU A 119 -6.85 -2.62 -3.47
CA LEU A 119 -7.04 -1.33 -4.13
C LEU A 119 -6.09 -0.32 -3.47
N ALA A 120 -4.85 -0.30 -3.93
CA ALA A 120 -3.85 0.64 -3.46
C ALA A 120 -4.27 2.09 -3.78
N ASN A 121 -3.64 3.05 -3.12
CA ASN A 121 -4.01 4.45 -3.31
C ASN A 121 -4.02 4.86 -4.79
N ASN A 122 -5.18 5.30 -5.26
CA ASN A 122 -5.45 5.82 -6.60
C ASN A 122 -6.76 6.63 -6.56
N ASP A 123 -7.18 7.20 -7.70
CA ASP A 123 -8.50 7.82 -7.85
C ASP A 123 -9.61 6.86 -7.37
N PRO A 124 -10.43 7.23 -6.36
CA PRO A 124 -11.46 6.35 -5.82
C PRO A 124 -12.48 5.90 -6.87
N SER A 125 -12.75 6.71 -7.90
CA SER A 125 -13.62 6.29 -9.01
C SER A 125 -12.99 5.19 -9.86
N GLN A 126 -11.67 5.26 -10.11
CA GLN A 126 -10.94 4.20 -10.82
C GLN A 126 -10.90 2.91 -9.98
N ASN A 127 -10.64 3.02 -8.67
CA ASN A 127 -10.70 1.89 -7.74
C ASN A 127 -12.09 1.22 -7.77
N MET A 128 -13.17 2.00 -7.75
CA MET A 128 -14.53 1.49 -7.82
C MET A 128 -14.87 0.87 -9.19
N ASN A 129 -14.28 1.36 -10.26
CA ASN A 129 -14.51 0.79 -11.60
C ASN A 129 -13.77 -0.53 -11.77
N VAL A 130 -12.50 -0.62 -11.37
CA VAL A 130 -11.74 -1.87 -11.46
C VAL A 130 -12.34 -2.95 -10.55
N LEU A 131 -12.85 -2.58 -9.38
CA LEU A 131 -13.48 -3.53 -8.46
C LEU A 131 -14.66 -4.29 -9.11
N LYS A 132 -15.41 -3.65 -10.01
CA LYS A 132 -16.54 -4.27 -10.74
C LYS A 132 -16.10 -5.36 -11.73
N LEU A 133 -14.82 -5.42 -12.06
CA LEU A 133 -14.28 -6.40 -13.00
C LEU A 133 -13.98 -7.74 -12.33
N PHE A 134 -13.87 -7.78 -11.02
CA PHE A 134 -13.66 -9.02 -10.26
C PHE A 134 -14.99 -9.72 -9.97
N SER A 135 -14.99 -11.06 -10.06
CA SER A 135 -16.21 -11.86 -9.91
C SER A 135 -16.67 -11.95 -8.47
N LYS A 136 -15.88 -12.55 -7.60
CA LYS A 136 -16.23 -12.76 -6.17
C LYS A 136 -14.97 -12.82 -5.29
N PRO A 137 -14.28 -11.70 -5.07
CA PRO A 137 -13.16 -11.68 -4.14
C PRO A 137 -13.59 -12.12 -2.73
N LYS A 138 -12.74 -12.88 -2.06
CA LYS A 138 -12.92 -13.28 -0.65
C LYS A 138 -12.57 -12.17 0.32
N LEU A 139 -11.62 -11.31 -0.10
CA LEU A 139 -11.15 -10.18 0.71
C LEU A 139 -10.73 -9.03 -0.19
N ILE A 140 -11.27 -7.86 0.09
CA ILE A 140 -10.96 -6.61 -0.58
C ILE A 140 -10.47 -5.61 0.47
N ILE A 141 -9.27 -5.09 0.29
CA ILE A 141 -8.72 -4.03 1.14
C ILE A 141 -8.43 -2.81 0.26
N CYS A 142 -8.72 -1.63 0.75
CA CYS A 142 -8.34 -0.40 0.07
C CYS A 142 -7.41 0.47 0.91
N ASP A 143 -6.75 1.39 0.22
CA ASP A 143 -5.94 2.46 0.74
C ASP A 143 -6.37 3.78 0.09
N THR A 144 -5.97 4.92 0.66
CA THR A 144 -6.24 6.26 0.16
C THR A 144 -5.13 7.22 0.55
N MET A 145 -5.25 8.48 0.15
CA MET A 145 -4.33 9.54 0.59
C MET A 145 -5.08 10.87 0.83
N ASP A 146 -4.39 11.79 1.51
CA ASP A 146 -4.87 13.12 1.83
C ASP A 146 -5.44 13.88 0.62
N PHE A 147 -4.80 13.78 -0.55
CA PHE A 147 -5.27 14.42 -1.79
C PHE A 147 -6.70 14.02 -2.15
N TRP A 148 -7.02 12.72 -2.10
CA TRP A 148 -8.37 12.24 -2.41
C TRP A 148 -9.37 12.59 -1.32
N ILE A 149 -8.95 12.51 -0.06
CA ILE A 149 -9.80 12.90 1.08
C ILE A 149 -10.17 14.39 1.01
N MET A 150 -9.24 15.26 0.63
CA MET A 150 -9.51 16.70 0.48
C MET A 150 -10.40 17.03 -0.71
N ASN A 151 -10.21 16.34 -1.84
CA ASN A 151 -10.83 16.72 -3.10
C ASN A 151 -12.06 15.87 -3.48
N ARG A 152 -12.16 14.63 -2.94
CA ARG A 152 -13.22 13.66 -3.29
C ARG A 152 -13.68 12.83 -2.09
N ARG A 153 -13.83 13.46 -0.95
CA ARG A 153 -14.15 12.80 0.32
C ARG A 153 -15.33 11.83 0.23
N ASP A 154 -16.44 12.23 -0.41
CA ASP A 154 -17.63 11.39 -0.52
C ASP A 154 -17.39 10.13 -1.36
N GLU A 155 -16.53 10.22 -2.38
CA GLU A 155 -16.14 9.07 -3.20
C GLU A 155 -15.23 8.13 -2.41
N VAL A 156 -14.31 8.66 -1.59
CA VAL A 156 -13.49 7.86 -0.66
C VAL A 156 -14.38 7.11 0.32
N ILE A 157 -15.36 7.77 0.94
CA ILE A 157 -16.31 7.12 1.86
C ILE A 157 -17.12 6.03 1.14
N LYS A 158 -17.58 6.28 -0.09
CA LYS A 158 -18.29 5.28 -0.90
C LYS A 158 -17.40 4.07 -1.21
N MET A 159 -16.12 4.28 -1.49
CA MET A 159 -15.14 3.21 -1.71
C MET A 159 -14.95 2.38 -0.43
N ILE A 160 -14.72 3.04 0.70
CA ILE A 160 -14.55 2.37 2.01
C ILE A 160 -15.77 1.50 2.36
N ASN A 161 -16.98 1.95 2.03
CA ASN A 161 -18.22 1.18 2.26
C ASN A 161 -18.34 -0.10 1.41
N LYS A 162 -17.48 -0.28 0.40
CA LYS A 162 -17.55 -1.41 -0.55
C LYS A 162 -16.43 -2.43 -0.38
N VAL A 163 -15.59 -2.27 0.62
CA VAL A 163 -14.45 -3.14 0.89
C VAL A 163 -14.55 -3.77 2.28
N ASP A 164 -13.80 -4.84 2.50
CA ASP A 164 -13.77 -5.56 3.78
C ASP A 164 -12.81 -4.91 4.78
N GLY A 165 -11.79 -4.21 4.30
CA GLY A 165 -10.81 -3.54 5.14
C GLY A 165 -10.28 -2.24 4.54
N ILE A 166 -9.85 -1.34 5.41
CA ILE A 166 -9.17 -0.08 5.04
C ILE A 166 -7.85 0.03 5.78
N ILE A 167 -6.81 0.45 5.07
CA ILE A 167 -5.51 0.82 5.63
C ILE A 167 -5.27 2.27 5.26
N LEU A 168 -4.92 3.12 6.23
CA LEU A 168 -4.59 4.52 6.01
C LEU A 168 -3.69 5.02 7.14
N ASN A 169 -3.08 6.19 6.97
CA ASN A 169 -2.27 6.75 8.04
C ASN A 169 -3.08 7.61 9.03
N GLU A 170 -2.46 7.96 10.16
CA GLU A 170 -3.07 8.75 11.22
C GLU A 170 -3.58 10.11 10.74
N SER A 171 -2.81 10.82 9.92
CA SER A 171 -3.20 12.13 9.39
C SER A 171 -4.39 12.04 8.44
N GLU A 172 -4.43 11.01 7.62
CA GLU A 172 -5.55 10.72 6.70
C GLU A 172 -6.83 10.37 7.47
N ALA A 173 -6.73 9.52 8.51
CA ALA A 173 -7.87 9.19 9.35
C ALA A 173 -8.46 10.44 10.04
N LYS A 174 -7.59 11.27 10.62
CA LYS A 174 -7.99 12.53 11.25
C LYS A 174 -8.60 13.51 10.25
N LEU A 175 -8.03 13.61 9.05
CA LEU A 175 -8.52 14.46 7.98
C LEU A 175 -9.90 14.01 7.48
N LEU A 176 -10.09 12.71 7.29
CA LEU A 176 -11.32 12.13 6.77
C LEU A 176 -12.54 12.47 7.66
N PHE A 177 -12.35 12.44 8.97
CA PHE A 177 -13.42 12.67 9.94
C PHE A 177 -13.40 14.05 10.61
N LYS A 178 -12.34 14.84 10.38
CA LYS A 178 -12.09 16.10 11.12
C LYS A 178 -12.07 15.86 12.64
N GLU A 179 -11.47 14.76 13.04
CA GLU A 179 -11.39 14.26 14.41
C GLU A 179 -9.92 14.12 14.81
N SER A 180 -9.57 14.52 16.03
CA SER A 180 -8.19 14.47 16.54
C SER A 180 -7.83 13.13 17.19
N ASN A 181 -8.82 12.42 17.74
CA ASN A 181 -8.62 11.17 18.45
C ASN A 181 -8.63 9.98 17.50
N ILE A 182 -7.52 9.27 17.36
CA ILE A 182 -7.38 8.13 16.44
C ILE A 182 -8.27 6.94 16.78
N PHE A 183 -8.60 6.73 18.05
CA PHE A 183 -9.51 5.66 18.48
C PHE A 183 -10.94 5.98 18.01
N THR A 184 -11.34 7.26 18.11
CA THR A 184 -12.61 7.73 17.52
C THR A 184 -12.61 7.57 16.02
N CYS A 185 -11.52 7.96 15.32
CA CYS A 185 -11.38 7.77 13.88
C CYS A 185 -11.52 6.29 13.48
N ALA A 186 -10.86 5.39 14.20
CA ALA A 186 -10.93 3.94 13.94
C ALA A 186 -12.35 3.38 14.10
N ARG A 187 -13.08 3.82 15.13
CA ARG A 187 -14.48 3.46 15.32
C ARG A 187 -15.39 4.02 14.21
N LEU A 188 -15.16 5.25 13.78
CA LEU A 188 -15.89 5.87 12.67
C LEU A 188 -15.62 5.14 11.35
N LEU A 189 -14.38 4.70 11.10
CA LEU A 189 -14.06 3.85 9.94
C LEU A 189 -14.89 2.55 9.96
N GLY A 190 -14.92 1.83 11.07
CA GLY A 190 -15.75 0.65 11.22
C GLY A 190 -17.24 0.91 11.00
N SER A 191 -17.75 2.10 11.38
CA SER A 191 -19.16 2.46 11.19
C SER A 191 -19.54 2.75 9.73
N ILE A 192 -18.56 2.99 8.85
CA ILE A 192 -18.82 3.19 7.40
C ILE A 192 -19.14 1.87 6.70
N GLY A 193 -18.56 0.73 7.15
CA GLY A 193 -18.87 -0.56 6.55
C GLY A 193 -17.77 -1.62 6.57
N PRO A 194 -16.46 -1.29 6.56
CA PRO A 194 -15.43 -2.31 6.56
C PRO A 194 -15.43 -3.11 7.86
N ALA A 195 -15.14 -4.42 7.75
CA ALA A 195 -15.05 -5.31 8.90
C ALA A 195 -13.88 -4.97 9.83
N PHE A 196 -12.83 -4.36 9.28
CA PHE A 196 -11.68 -3.88 10.06
C PHE A 196 -11.07 -2.61 9.46
N ALA A 197 -10.38 -1.86 10.31
CA ALA A 197 -9.61 -0.69 9.91
C ALA A 197 -8.21 -0.72 10.54
N VAL A 198 -7.19 -0.38 9.77
CA VAL A 198 -5.82 -0.24 10.26
C VAL A 198 -5.37 1.20 10.05
N ILE A 199 -4.89 1.82 11.12
CA ILE A 199 -4.31 3.17 11.10
C ILE A 199 -2.81 3.07 11.35
N ASN A 200 -2.01 3.35 10.32
CA ASN A 200 -0.56 3.43 10.42
C ASN A 200 -0.12 4.74 11.06
N LYS A 201 0.83 4.67 12.01
CA LYS A 201 1.34 5.81 12.78
C LYS A 201 2.85 6.02 12.61
N GLY A 202 3.40 5.56 11.49
CA GLY A 202 4.84 5.65 11.21
C GLY A 202 5.67 4.98 12.30
N GLU A 203 6.62 5.70 12.87
CA GLU A 203 7.50 5.21 13.94
C GLU A 203 6.75 4.78 15.21
N ASN A 204 5.52 5.22 15.40
CA ASN A 204 4.67 4.85 16.52
C ASN A 204 3.85 3.57 16.26
N GLY A 205 4.10 2.88 15.15
CA GLY A 205 3.47 1.59 14.82
C GLY A 205 2.12 1.70 14.14
N SER A 206 1.17 0.88 14.55
CA SER A 206 -0.14 0.77 13.93
C SER A 206 -1.24 0.47 14.94
N LEU A 207 -2.49 0.79 14.58
CA LEU A 207 -3.69 0.54 15.38
C LEU A 207 -4.68 -0.21 14.50
N LEU A 208 -5.08 -1.41 14.92
CA LEU A 208 -6.20 -2.16 14.33
C LEU A 208 -7.47 -1.91 15.14
N PHE A 209 -8.56 -1.67 14.44
CA PHE A 209 -9.92 -1.75 14.97
C PHE A 209 -10.64 -2.92 14.30
N TYR A 210 -11.09 -3.86 15.10
CA TYR A 210 -11.81 -5.06 14.68
C TYR A 210 -12.71 -5.56 15.80
N ASP A 211 -13.95 -5.94 15.49
CA ASP A 211 -14.95 -6.47 16.44
C ASP A 211 -15.14 -5.57 17.68
N ASN A 212 -15.26 -4.25 17.45
CA ASN A 212 -15.37 -3.20 18.47
C ASN A 212 -14.17 -3.06 19.43
N GLU A 213 -13.07 -3.75 19.18
CA GLU A 213 -11.86 -3.73 20.00
C GLU A 213 -10.70 -3.03 19.29
N PHE A 214 -9.77 -2.51 20.07
CA PHE A 214 -8.57 -1.83 19.59
C PHE A 214 -7.32 -2.66 19.90
N TYR A 215 -6.49 -2.86 18.87
CA TYR A 215 -5.24 -3.62 18.99
C TYR A 215 -4.06 -2.75 18.54
N PRO A 216 -3.43 -1.99 19.45
CA PRO A 216 -2.23 -1.24 19.11
C PRO A 216 -1.03 -2.18 18.97
N LEU A 217 -0.18 -1.90 17.98
CA LEU A 217 1.07 -2.61 17.77
C LEU A 217 2.19 -1.58 17.53
N PRO A 218 3.31 -1.62 18.29
CA PRO A 218 4.44 -0.72 18.06
C PRO A 218 5.09 -0.99 16.71
N ALA A 219 5.89 -0.05 16.18
CA ALA A 219 6.66 -0.27 14.97
C ALA A 219 7.80 -1.28 15.20
N TYR A 220 8.26 -1.95 14.14
CA TYR A 220 9.52 -2.68 14.21
C TYR A 220 10.68 -1.68 14.35
N PRO A 221 11.54 -1.80 15.37
CA PRO A 221 12.65 -0.87 15.54
C PRO A 221 13.71 -1.08 14.46
N THR A 222 14.01 -0.04 13.69
CA THR A 222 15.09 -0.02 12.72
C THR A 222 15.95 1.24 12.91
N GLU A 223 17.26 1.08 12.79
CA GLU A 223 18.23 2.19 12.92
C GLU A 223 18.52 2.84 11.57
N VAL A 224 18.18 2.16 10.47
CA VAL A 224 18.46 2.63 9.11
C VAL A 224 17.19 3.18 8.49
N ILE A 225 17.13 4.49 8.29
CA ILE A 225 16.06 5.17 7.58
C ILE A 225 16.66 5.99 6.46
N ARG A 226 16.41 5.61 5.20
CA ARG A 226 16.88 6.33 4.02
C ARG A 226 15.77 7.06 3.29
N ASP A 227 14.66 6.38 3.06
CA ASP A 227 13.51 6.91 2.32
C ASP A 227 12.19 6.34 2.87
N PRO A 228 11.34 7.15 3.52
CA PRO A 228 10.05 6.69 4.03
C PRO A 228 9.00 6.37 2.95
N THR A 229 9.30 6.67 1.67
CA THR A 229 8.37 6.45 0.55
C THR A 229 8.01 4.98 0.43
N GLY A 230 6.72 4.70 0.25
CA GLY A 230 6.21 3.34 0.02
C GLY A 230 6.14 2.44 1.26
N ALA A 231 6.47 2.94 2.47
CA ALA A 231 6.34 2.16 3.70
C ALA A 231 4.90 1.70 3.95
N GLY A 232 3.92 2.60 3.78
CA GLY A 232 2.49 2.30 3.91
C GLY A 232 2.00 1.31 2.86
N ASP A 233 2.39 1.49 1.61
CA ASP A 233 2.04 0.59 0.51
C ASP A 233 2.64 -0.81 0.73
N SER A 234 3.89 -0.87 1.18
CA SER A 234 4.57 -2.14 1.52
C SER A 234 3.90 -2.82 2.71
N PHE A 235 3.48 -2.04 3.71
CA PHE A 235 2.66 -2.55 4.82
C PHE A 235 1.38 -3.18 4.29
N GLY A 236 0.61 -2.47 3.46
CA GLY A 236 -0.65 -2.95 2.90
C GLY A 236 -0.49 -4.22 2.06
N GLY A 237 0.52 -4.27 1.21
CA GLY A 237 0.85 -5.45 0.41
C GLY A 237 1.16 -6.68 1.25
N ALA A 238 2.01 -6.54 2.28
CA ALA A 238 2.33 -7.64 3.20
C ALA A 238 1.12 -8.05 4.05
N PHE A 239 0.33 -7.09 4.50
CA PHE A 239 -0.85 -7.34 5.31
C PHE A 239 -1.85 -8.25 4.57
N ILE A 240 -2.25 -7.90 3.35
CA ILE A 240 -3.16 -8.73 2.56
C ILE A 240 -2.47 -10.01 2.08
N GLY A 241 -1.18 -9.95 1.74
CA GLY A 241 -0.40 -11.12 1.34
C GLY A 241 -0.35 -12.18 2.44
N TYR A 242 -0.13 -11.80 3.69
CA TYR A 242 -0.20 -12.71 4.83
C TYR A 242 -1.63 -13.24 5.05
N LEU A 243 -2.66 -12.38 5.00
CA LEU A 243 -4.04 -12.80 5.18
C LEU A 243 -4.50 -13.79 4.11
N SER A 244 -3.97 -13.71 2.90
CA SER A 244 -4.30 -14.64 1.82
C SER A 244 -3.88 -16.09 2.09
N GLN A 245 -3.00 -16.31 3.06
CA GLN A 245 -2.53 -17.62 3.51
C GLN A 245 -3.32 -18.15 4.72
N GLN A 246 -4.24 -17.34 5.25
CA GLN A 246 -4.99 -17.72 6.46
C GLN A 246 -6.35 -18.31 6.12
N GLU A 247 -6.76 -19.32 6.86
CA GLU A 247 -8.08 -19.95 6.70
C GLU A 247 -9.22 -19.06 7.23
N LYS A 248 -8.91 -18.19 8.19
CA LYS A 248 -9.92 -17.37 8.90
C LYS A 248 -9.44 -15.94 9.06
N LEU A 249 -10.39 -15.03 8.89
CA LEU A 249 -10.24 -13.63 9.25
C LEU A 249 -10.72 -13.44 10.70
N ASP A 250 -9.78 -13.37 11.63
CA ASP A 250 -10.04 -13.16 13.06
C ASP A 250 -9.00 -12.19 13.66
N SER A 251 -9.17 -11.85 14.94
CA SER A 251 -8.25 -10.91 15.62
C SER A 251 -6.81 -11.40 15.63
N LYS A 252 -6.58 -12.71 15.66
CA LYS A 252 -5.24 -13.31 15.65
C LYS A 252 -4.57 -13.15 14.29
N SER A 253 -5.27 -13.53 13.22
CA SER A 253 -4.76 -13.40 11.85
C SER A 253 -4.52 -11.94 11.48
N LEU A 254 -5.41 -11.02 11.85
CA LEU A 254 -5.28 -9.58 11.61
C LEU A 254 -4.09 -8.97 12.38
N LYS A 255 -3.87 -9.34 13.65
CA LYS A 255 -2.70 -8.90 14.43
C LYS A 255 -1.38 -9.39 13.83
N ASN A 256 -1.33 -10.66 13.38
CA ASN A 256 -0.14 -11.17 12.70
C ASN A 256 0.07 -10.47 11.35
N ALA A 257 -0.99 -10.19 10.61
CA ALA A 257 -0.91 -9.42 9.36
C ALA A 257 -0.31 -8.02 9.61
N MET A 258 -0.69 -7.34 10.72
CA MET A 258 -0.06 -6.08 11.12
C MET A 258 1.43 -6.22 11.42
N MET A 259 1.85 -7.31 12.07
CA MET A 259 3.28 -7.58 12.31
C MET A 259 4.02 -7.69 10.99
N HIS A 260 3.51 -8.48 10.04
CA HIS A 260 4.10 -8.61 8.71
C HIS A 260 4.10 -7.27 7.95
N GLY A 261 3.03 -6.49 8.05
CA GLY A 261 2.95 -5.13 7.51
C GLY A 261 4.05 -4.22 8.07
N ASN A 262 4.20 -4.15 9.40
CA ASN A 262 5.25 -3.36 10.06
C ASN A 262 6.66 -3.82 9.66
N ILE A 263 6.88 -5.13 9.51
CA ILE A 263 8.16 -5.70 9.06
C ILE A 263 8.47 -5.24 7.63
N MET A 264 7.53 -5.36 6.71
CA MET A 264 7.77 -4.97 5.32
C MET A 264 7.88 -3.45 5.16
N GLY A 265 7.11 -2.67 5.92
CA GLY A 265 7.28 -1.22 6.02
C GLY A 265 8.68 -0.85 6.52
N SER A 266 9.20 -1.56 7.54
CA SER A 266 10.55 -1.33 8.06
C SER A 266 11.66 -1.71 7.06
N PHE A 267 11.46 -2.72 6.20
CA PHE A 267 12.39 -2.99 5.09
C PHE A 267 12.33 -1.89 4.03
N ALA A 268 11.13 -1.42 3.67
CA ALA A 268 10.97 -0.42 2.62
C ALA A 268 11.79 0.84 2.90
N ILE A 269 11.83 1.30 4.16
CA ILE A 269 12.51 2.55 4.53
C ILE A 269 14.04 2.44 4.61
N GLU A 270 14.61 1.24 4.54
CA GLU A 270 16.07 1.01 4.65
C GLU A 270 16.84 1.33 3.38
N ASP A 271 16.15 1.52 2.25
CA ASP A 271 16.76 1.89 0.97
C ASP A 271 15.82 2.79 0.15
N TYR A 272 16.30 3.28 -0.99
CA TYR A 272 15.50 4.14 -1.87
C TYR A 272 14.59 3.35 -2.79
N GLY A 273 13.35 3.82 -2.95
CA GLY A 273 12.35 3.16 -3.78
C GLY A 273 12.14 1.70 -3.35
N ILE A 274 12.03 0.79 -4.31
CA ILE A 274 11.77 -0.63 -4.03
C ILE A 274 13.03 -1.47 -3.81
N GLN A 275 14.23 -0.88 -3.78
CA GLN A 275 15.50 -1.61 -3.85
C GLN A 275 15.66 -2.63 -2.71
N LYS A 276 15.33 -2.26 -1.49
CA LYS A 276 15.39 -3.20 -0.36
C LYS A 276 14.41 -4.35 -0.53
N LEU A 277 13.16 -4.04 -0.91
CA LEU A 277 12.08 -5.02 -1.01
C LEU A 277 12.34 -6.13 -2.05
N VAL A 278 13.05 -5.82 -3.13
CA VAL A 278 13.40 -6.81 -4.16
C VAL A 278 14.58 -7.70 -3.76
N ASN A 279 15.34 -7.30 -2.76
CA ASN A 279 16.55 -8.01 -2.32
C ASN A 279 16.35 -8.82 -1.03
N ILE A 280 15.19 -8.73 -0.38
CA ILE A 280 14.86 -9.58 0.78
C ILE A 280 14.33 -10.94 0.34
N ASN A 281 14.48 -11.92 1.23
CA ASN A 281 13.99 -13.28 1.07
C ASN A 281 13.14 -13.72 2.28
N ALA A 282 12.61 -14.93 2.23
CA ALA A 282 11.74 -15.47 3.28
C ALA A 282 12.45 -15.59 4.65
N ASP A 283 13.75 -15.87 4.67
CA ASP A 283 14.52 -15.96 5.92
C ASP A 283 14.71 -14.59 6.56
N ASP A 284 14.92 -13.53 5.77
CA ASP A 284 15.00 -12.16 6.28
C ASP A 284 13.69 -11.76 6.98
N ILE A 285 12.55 -12.06 6.35
CA ILE A 285 11.22 -11.78 6.91
C ILE A 285 11.00 -12.58 8.19
N LYS A 286 11.32 -13.88 8.17
CA LYS A 286 11.17 -14.77 9.32
C LYS A 286 12.03 -14.31 10.50
N ASN A 287 13.30 -13.99 10.26
CA ASN A 287 14.24 -13.56 11.31
C ASN A 287 13.73 -12.25 11.95
N ARG A 288 13.23 -11.30 11.14
CA ARG A 288 12.67 -10.06 11.64
C ARG A 288 11.35 -10.29 12.41
N TYR A 289 10.54 -11.23 11.96
CA TYR A 289 9.30 -11.62 12.65
C TYR A 289 9.58 -12.23 14.03
N GLU A 290 10.51 -13.17 14.14
CA GLU A 290 10.88 -13.77 15.44
C GLU A 290 11.51 -12.73 16.38
N LYS A 291 12.36 -11.86 15.85
CA LYS A 291 12.93 -10.76 16.63
C LYS A 291 11.87 -9.77 17.12
N TYR A 292 10.89 -9.47 16.29
CA TYR A 292 9.77 -8.59 16.65
C TYR A 292 8.94 -9.19 17.79
N LYS A 293 8.63 -10.48 17.72
CA LYS A 293 7.96 -11.20 18.81
C LYS A 293 8.75 -11.17 20.11
N GLU A 294 10.05 -11.44 20.04
CA GLU A 294 10.94 -11.41 21.20
C GLU A 294 10.94 -10.05 21.89
N ILE A 295 11.03 -8.96 21.14
CA ILE A 295 11.06 -7.58 21.68
C ILE A 295 9.79 -7.25 22.47
N PHE A 296 8.63 -7.75 22.04
CA PHE A 296 7.33 -7.40 22.61
C PHE A 296 6.66 -8.54 23.40
N SER A 297 7.37 -9.63 23.66
CA SER A 297 6.93 -10.66 24.63
C SER A 297 7.38 -10.26 26.03
N PHE A 298 6.43 -10.22 26.95
CA PHE A 298 6.66 -9.93 28.37
C PHE A 298 6.41 -11.16 29.22
#